data_a2a29ac0d1883c212172516d803bcd9e
#
_entry.id   a2a29ac0d1883c212172516d803bcd9e
#
_cell.length_a   1.000
_cell.length_b   1.000
_cell.length_c   1.000
_cell.angle_alpha   90.00
_cell.angle_beta   90.00
_cell.angle_gamma   90.00
#
_symmetry.space_group_name_H-M   'P 1'
#
loop_
_entity.id
_entity.type
_entity.pdbx_description
1 polymer ?
#
loop_
_entity_poly.entity_id
_entity_poly.type
_entity_poly.pdbx_seq_one_letter_code
_entity_poly.pdbx_strand_id
1 'polypeptide(L)'
;MDMKISPSMLACDFANMGAEANKCAAGGAHLLHLDVMDGHFVPNISFGAPVIAGLSKVCDLPFDVHLMISQPLRYIDDYADAGADLITFHLESDDDPGAVIDKILARGCKPAIAIKPGTPAEAVLPYADRLAMVLVMTVEPGFGGQSFMADMMPKLTLLRSRYPHLDLQVDGGINLETVKAAAKAGAN
;
A
#
# COMPACT_ATOMS: atom_id res chain seq x y z
N MET A 1 3.51 -8.20 17.37
CA MET A 1 3.49 -6.91 16.65
C MET A 1 2.11 -6.33 16.82
N ASP A 2 2.03 -5.02 16.91
CA ASP A 2 0.75 -4.35 17.05
C ASP A 2 0.07 -4.26 15.68
N MET A 3 -1.24 -4.54 15.66
CA MET A 3 -2.08 -4.43 14.47
C MET A 3 -2.24 -2.96 14.09
N LYS A 4 -1.96 -2.61 12.83
CA LYS A 4 -2.18 -1.28 12.27
C LYS A 4 -3.37 -1.28 11.33
N ILE A 5 -4.13 -0.21 11.35
CA ILE A 5 -5.26 0.01 10.45
C ILE A 5 -4.94 1.20 9.54
N SER A 6 -4.98 0.95 8.24
CA SER A 6 -4.72 1.92 7.18
C SER A 6 -5.93 1.95 6.23
N PRO A 7 -6.95 2.79 6.50
CA PRO A 7 -8.12 2.87 5.64
C PRO A 7 -7.76 3.39 4.25
N SER A 8 -8.28 2.71 3.21
CA SER A 8 -8.15 3.20 1.83
C SER A 8 -9.06 4.39 1.58
N MET A 9 -8.46 5.47 1.10
CA MET A 9 -9.19 6.68 0.69
C MET A 9 -9.87 6.54 -0.67
N LEU A 10 -9.69 5.42 -1.37
CA LEU A 10 -10.38 5.14 -2.64
C LEU A 10 -11.91 5.04 -2.47
N ALA A 11 -12.39 4.68 -1.29
CA ALA A 11 -13.81 4.54 -0.97
C ALA A 11 -14.45 5.79 -0.35
N CYS A 12 -13.70 6.89 -0.18
CA CYS A 12 -14.19 8.10 0.46
C CYS A 12 -14.95 9.02 -0.51
N ASP A 13 -15.63 10.02 0.03
CA ASP A 13 -16.15 11.13 -0.76
C ASP A 13 -14.98 12.04 -1.19
N PHE A 14 -14.55 11.95 -2.44
CA PHE A 14 -13.44 12.74 -2.97
C PHE A 14 -13.69 14.26 -2.94
N ALA A 15 -14.93 14.71 -2.96
CA ALA A 15 -15.26 16.13 -2.83
C ALA A 15 -14.94 16.65 -1.41
N ASN A 16 -14.88 15.76 -0.41
CA ASN A 16 -14.65 16.07 1.00
C ASN A 16 -13.48 15.28 1.60
N MET A 17 -12.50 14.90 0.79
CA MET A 17 -11.43 13.96 1.14
C MET A 17 -10.69 14.33 2.44
N GLY A 18 -10.44 15.63 2.67
CA GLY A 18 -9.81 16.09 3.92
C GLY A 18 -10.65 15.81 5.17
N ALA A 19 -11.98 16.02 5.09
CA ALA A 19 -12.89 15.70 6.18
C ALA A 19 -12.98 14.18 6.43
N GLU A 20 -12.97 13.38 5.36
CA GLU A 20 -12.95 11.92 5.44
C GLU A 20 -11.65 11.40 6.09
N ALA A 21 -10.49 11.96 5.72
CA ALA A 21 -9.21 11.65 6.34
C ALA A 21 -9.21 11.93 7.86
N ASN A 22 -9.75 13.08 8.28
CA ASN A 22 -9.87 13.43 9.69
C ASN A 22 -10.86 12.53 10.45
N LYS A 23 -11.92 12.01 9.81
CA LYS A 23 -12.78 10.98 10.39
C LYS A 23 -12.01 9.67 10.64
N CYS A 24 -11.17 9.25 9.69
CA CYS A 24 -10.30 8.08 9.87
C CYS A 24 -9.35 8.27 11.05
N ALA A 25 -8.71 9.44 11.16
CA ALA A 25 -7.84 9.78 12.28
C ALA A 25 -8.57 9.75 13.62
N ALA A 26 -9.74 10.38 13.71
CA ALA A 26 -10.59 10.36 14.90
C ALA A 26 -11.10 8.95 15.25
N GLY A 27 -11.25 8.07 14.25
CA GLY A 27 -11.62 6.66 14.38
C GLY A 27 -10.48 5.75 14.84
N GLY A 28 -9.25 6.27 14.99
CA GLY A 28 -8.09 5.50 15.46
C GLY A 28 -7.30 4.82 14.34
N ALA A 29 -7.39 5.29 13.10
CA ALA A 29 -6.51 4.84 12.03
C ALA A 29 -5.04 5.18 12.36
N HIS A 30 -4.13 4.33 11.91
CA HIS A 30 -2.68 4.48 12.15
C HIS A 30 -1.99 5.12 10.94
N LEU A 31 -2.52 4.92 9.74
CA LEU A 31 -2.05 5.47 8.48
C LEU A 31 -3.26 5.79 7.60
N LEU A 32 -3.05 6.48 6.49
CA LEU A 32 -4.01 6.55 5.39
C LEU A 32 -3.44 5.82 4.18
N HIS A 33 -4.22 4.92 3.59
CA HIS A 33 -3.87 4.22 2.36
C HIS A 33 -4.36 5.02 1.15
N LEU A 34 -3.43 5.41 0.28
CA LEU A 34 -3.68 6.32 -0.83
C LEU A 34 -3.41 5.61 -2.16
N ASP A 35 -4.47 5.07 -2.77
CA ASP A 35 -4.42 4.26 -3.99
C ASP A 35 -4.27 5.13 -5.24
N VAL A 36 -3.07 5.18 -5.79
CA VAL A 36 -2.73 5.91 -7.01
C VAL A 36 -2.79 4.98 -8.21
N MET A 37 -3.59 5.34 -9.22
CA MET A 37 -3.82 4.53 -10.41
C MET A 37 -3.65 5.38 -11.67
N ASP A 38 -2.92 4.84 -12.68
CA ASP A 38 -2.54 5.57 -13.90
C ASP A 38 -3.37 5.22 -15.15
N GLY A 39 -4.28 4.25 -15.05
CA GLY A 39 -5.05 3.76 -16.19
C GLY A 39 -4.28 2.87 -17.16
N HIS A 40 -3.01 2.53 -16.85
CA HIS A 40 -2.15 1.64 -17.65
C HIS A 40 -1.84 0.35 -16.88
N PHE A 41 -1.28 0.46 -15.68
CA PHE A 41 -1.00 -0.68 -14.82
C PHE A 41 -2.29 -1.37 -14.35
N VAL A 42 -3.33 -0.57 -14.10
CA VAL A 42 -4.70 -1.01 -13.79
C VAL A 42 -5.70 -0.25 -14.68
N PRO A 43 -6.87 -0.83 -15.00
CA PRO A 43 -7.87 -0.21 -15.88
C PRO A 43 -8.72 0.84 -15.16
N ASN A 44 -8.12 1.66 -14.32
CA ASN A 44 -8.76 2.72 -13.55
C ASN A 44 -7.79 3.87 -13.33
N ILE A 45 -8.31 5.09 -13.14
CA ILE A 45 -7.56 6.29 -12.78
C ILE A 45 -8.16 6.82 -11.48
N SER A 46 -7.31 7.11 -10.48
CA SER A 46 -7.77 7.66 -9.20
C SER A 46 -7.33 9.12 -9.04
N PHE A 47 -6.29 9.36 -8.30
CA PHE A 47 -5.75 10.69 -8.00
C PHE A 47 -4.21 10.63 -7.97
N GLY A 48 -3.57 11.80 -8.04
CA GLY A 48 -2.11 11.91 -8.08
C GLY A 48 -1.54 12.78 -6.98
N ALA A 49 -0.23 13.05 -7.07
CA ALA A 49 0.55 13.81 -6.09
C ALA A 49 -0.07 15.16 -5.67
N PRO A 50 -0.70 15.96 -6.54
CA PRO A 50 -1.33 17.21 -6.11
C PRO A 50 -2.46 17.05 -5.10
N VAL A 51 -3.23 15.96 -5.17
CA VAL A 51 -4.30 15.64 -4.22
C VAL A 51 -3.68 15.25 -2.87
N ILE A 52 -2.65 14.42 -2.89
CA ILE A 52 -1.91 13.98 -1.70
C ILE A 52 -1.27 15.18 -1.00
N ALA A 53 -0.62 16.07 -1.76
CA ALA A 53 -0.05 17.32 -1.24
C ALA A 53 -1.11 18.28 -0.64
N GLY A 54 -2.34 18.23 -1.14
CA GLY A 54 -3.48 18.93 -0.53
C GLY A 54 -3.89 18.31 0.79
N LEU A 55 -3.93 16.97 0.83
CA LEU A 55 -4.35 16.20 1.99
C LEU A 55 -3.33 16.32 3.15
N SER A 56 -2.03 16.35 2.85
CA SER A 56 -0.97 16.49 3.86
C SER A 56 -1.01 17.81 4.64
N LYS A 57 -1.73 18.82 4.15
CA LYS A 57 -1.93 20.10 4.84
C LYS A 57 -3.06 20.07 5.88
N VAL A 58 -3.90 19.04 5.87
CA VAL A 58 -5.12 18.98 6.67
C VAL A 58 -5.26 17.68 7.48
N CYS A 59 -4.35 16.73 7.33
CA CYS A 59 -4.33 15.48 8.06
C CYS A 59 -2.90 15.14 8.49
N ASP A 60 -2.73 14.80 9.78
CA ASP A 60 -1.42 14.49 10.39
C ASP A 60 -1.11 12.98 10.42
N LEU A 61 -2.00 12.13 9.92
CA LEU A 61 -1.72 10.69 9.81
C LEU A 61 -0.61 10.43 8.80
N PRO A 62 0.29 9.47 9.04
CA PRO A 62 1.26 9.03 8.06
C PRO A 62 0.58 8.52 6.78
N PHE A 63 1.16 8.81 5.62
CA PHE A 63 0.64 8.42 4.32
C PHE A 63 1.36 7.21 3.77
N ASP A 64 0.61 6.13 3.55
CA ASP A 64 1.00 4.95 2.79
C ASP A 64 0.50 5.12 1.35
N VAL A 65 1.39 5.58 0.47
CA VAL A 65 1.07 5.86 -0.93
C VAL A 65 1.30 4.61 -1.76
N HIS A 66 0.20 3.99 -2.21
CA HIS A 66 0.18 2.75 -2.99
C HIS A 66 0.12 3.06 -4.48
N LEU A 67 1.23 2.81 -5.17
CA LEU A 67 1.42 3.14 -6.59
C LEU A 67 1.04 1.94 -7.48
N MET A 68 -0.19 1.92 -7.97
CA MET A 68 -0.65 1.03 -9.05
C MET A 68 -0.42 1.72 -10.40
N ILE A 69 0.86 1.97 -10.72
CA ILE A 69 1.30 2.67 -11.93
C ILE A 69 2.41 1.89 -12.65
N SER A 70 2.50 2.06 -13.95
CA SER A 70 3.44 1.30 -14.80
C SER A 70 4.91 1.67 -14.53
N GLN A 71 5.21 2.96 -14.32
CA GLN A 71 6.56 3.48 -14.18
C GLN A 71 6.73 4.25 -12.85
N PRO A 72 6.77 3.56 -11.69
CA PRO A 72 6.88 4.22 -10.38
C PRO A 72 8.16 5.04 -10.22
N LEU A 73 9.29 4.58 -10.76
CA LEU A 73 10.59 5.27 -10.63
C LEU A 73 10.54 6.73 -11.08
N ARG A 74 9.71 7.04 -12.06
CA ARG A 74 9.53 8.38 -12.62
C ARG A 74 8.91 9.35 -11.60
N TYR A 75 8.03 8.86 -10.72
CA TYR A 75 7.16 9.69 -9.90
C TYR A 75 7.49 9.66 -8.40
N ILE A 76 8.53 8.93 -7.96
CA ILE A 76 8.93 8.86 -6.54
C ILE A 76 9.16 10.25 -5.94
N ASP A 77 9.82 11.15 -6.68
CA ASP A 77 10.09 12.50 -6.20
C ASP A 77 8.79 13.28 -5.95
N ASP A 78 7.83 13.17 -6.87
CA ASP A 78 6.55 13.89 -6.77
C ASP A 78 5.74 13.43 -5.55
N TYR A 79 5.71 12.12 -5.26
CA TYR A 79 4.99 11.58 -4.11
C TYR A 79 5.70 11.83 -2.78
N ALA A 80 7.03 11.79 -2.76
CA ALA A 80 7.82 12.18 -1.60
C ALA A 80 7.59 13.67 -1.25
N ASP A 81 7.63 14.55 -2.26
CA ASP A 81 7.34 15.98 -2.08
C ASP A 81 5.88 16.26 -1.67
N ALA A 82 4.96 15.38 -2.06
CA ALA A 82 3.56 15.44 -1.64
C ALA A 82 3.31 15.04 -0.19
N GLY A 83 4.30 14.46 0.49
CA GLY A 83 4.23 14.08 1.90
C GLY A 83 4.02 12.59 2.16
N ALA A 84 4.42 11.72 1.23
CA ALA A 84 4.40 10.27 1.48
C ALA A 84 5.42 9.88 2.57
N ASP A 85 4.99 9.13 3.57
CA ASP A 85 5.88 8.51 4.58
C ASP A 85 6.35 7.13 4.12
N LEU A 86 5.45 6.39 3.48
CA LEU A 86 5.68 5.09 2.91
C LEU A 86 5.26 5.12 1.43
N ILE A 87 6.10 4.60 0.55
CA ILE A 87 5.78 4.43 -0.87
C ILE A 87 5.80 2.94 -1.19
N THR A 88 4.61 2.44 -1.54
CA THR A 88 4.38 1.05 -1.93
C THR A 88 4.24 0.99 -3.44
N PHE A 89 5.12 0.26 -4.12
CA PHE A 89 5.05 0.06 -5.55
C PHE A 89 4.88 -1.43 -5.89
N HIS A 90 4.31 -1.74 -7.02
CA HIS A 90 4.11 -3.11 -7.47
C HIS A 90 5.39 -3.72 -8.02
N LEU A 91 5.69 -4.97 -7.61
CA LEU A 91 6.80 -5.74 -8.15
C LEU A 91 6.65 -5.99 -9.66
N GLU A 92 5.41 -5.99 -10.14
CA GLU A 92 5.02 -6.21 -11.53
C GLU A 92 5.04 -4.92 -12.38
N SER A 93 5.52 -3.80 -11.83
CA SER A 93 5.73 -2.57 -12.59
C SER A 93 6.90 -2.70 -13.58
N ASP A 94 7.00 -1.75 -14.53
CA ASP A 94 7.98 -1.82 -15.63
C ASP A 94 9.42 -1.51 -15.17
N ASP A 95 9.60 -0.91 -13.99
CA ASP A 95 10.89 -0.43 -13.50
C ASP A 95 11.67 -1.52 -12.74
N ASP A 96 13.00 -1.39 -12.66
CA ASP A 96 13.85 -2.22 -11.81
C ASP A 96 13.51 -1.98 -10.32
N PRO A 97 13.08 -3.01 -9.57
CA PRO A 97 12.68 -2.84 -8.18
C PRO A 97 13.81 -2.30 -7.29
N GLY A 98 15.07 -2.67 -7.57
CA GLY A 98 16.23 -2.19 -6.84
C GLY A 98 16.38 -0.67 -6.98
N ALA A 99 16.26 -0.15 -8.20
CA ALA A 99 16.35 1.28 -8.49
C ALA A 99 15.18 2.07 -7.84
N VAL A 100 13.97 1.52 -7.84
CA VAL A 100 12.80 2.14 -7.17
C VAL A 100 13.05 2.24 -5.67
N ILE A 101 13.51 1.15 -5.02
CA ILE A 101 13.82 1.13 -3.58
C ILE A 101 14.92 2.16 -3.26
N ASP A 102 16.01 2.20 -4.05
CA ASP A 102 17.10 3.16 -3.84
C ASP A 102 16.59 4.60 -3.89
N LYS A 103 15.73 4.90 -4.84
CA LYS A 103 15.17 6.24 -5.01
C LYS A 103 14.24 6.61 -3.85
N ILE A 104 13.38 5.69 -3.39
CA ILE A 104 12.49 5.92 -2.23
C ILE A 104 13.33 6.22 -0.97
N LEU A 105 14.37 5.41 -0.72
CA LEU A 105 15.28 5.62 0.42
C LEU A 105 16.03 6.94 0.34
N ALA A 106 16.51 7.33 -0.86
CA ALA A 106 17.18 8.62 -1.08
C ALA A 106 16.29 9.83 -0.78
N ARG A 107 14.95 9.65 -0.87
CA ARG A 107 13.96 10.69 -0.52
C ARG A 107 13.55 10.66 0.96
N GLY A 108 14.12 9.76 1.77
CA GLY A 108 13.79 9.62 3.19
C GLY A 108 12.45 8.93 3.46
N CYS A 109 11.81 8.39 2.43
CA CYS A 109 10.59 7.61 2.56
C CYS A 109 10.89 6.13 2.85
N LYS A 110 9.91 5.42 3.38
CA LYS A 110 9.98 3.98 3.64
C LYS A 110 9.56 3.21 2.39
N PRO A 111 10.41 2.32 1.84
CA PRO A 111 10.02 1.53 0.68
C PRO A 111 9.17 0.33 1.07
N ALA A 112 8.15 0.06 0.25
CA ALA A 112 7.36 -1.16 0.33
C ALA A 112 7.09 -1.73 -1.06
N ILE A 113 6.94 -3.06 -1.15
CA ILE A 113 6.57 -3.77 -2.36
C ILE A 113 5.19 -4.37 -2.21
N ALA A 114 4.33 -4.13 -3.21
CA ALA A 114 3.07 -4.83 -3.41
C ALA A 114 3.24 -5.98 -4.40
N ILE A 115 2.51 -7.07 -4.17
CA ILE A 115 2.42 -8.20 -5.11
C ILE A 115 0.96 -8.53 -5.44
N LYS A 116 0.69 -8.72 -6.74
CA LYS A 116 -0.63 -9.15 -7.24
C LYS A 116 -0.97 -10.58 -6.80
N PRO A 117 -2.25 -10.99 -6.87
CA PRO A 117 -2.65 -12.36 -6.55
C PRO A 117 -1.88 -13.43 -7.33
N GLY A 118 -1.56 -13.18 -8.60
CA GLY A 118 -0.80 -14.11 -9.46
C GLY A 118 0.70 -14.20 -9.17
N THR A 119 1.29 -13.26 -8.41
CA THR A 119 2.73 -13.22 -8.14
C THR A 119 3.07 -14.02 -6.88
N PRO A 120 4.01 -14.97 -6.92
CA PRO A 120 4.40 -15.73 -5.74
C PRO A 120 5.13 -14.86 -4.71
N ALA A 121 4.94 -15.16 -3.42
CA ALA A 121 5.57 -14.40 -2.34
C ALA A 121 7.10 -14.46 -2.36
N GLU A 122 7.66 -15.53 -2.91
CA GLU A 122 9.10 -15.74 -3.07
C GLU A 122 9.76 -14.67 -3.94
N ALA A 123 9.02 -14.05 -4.85
CA ALA A 123 9.52 -13.01 -5.74
C ALA A 123 9.98 -11.75 -4.98
N VAL A 124 9.47 -11.52 -3.76
CA VAL A 124 9.86 -10.38 -2.91
C VAL A 124 11.16 -10.65 -2.14
N LEU A 125 11.53 -11.92 -1.91
CA LEU A 125 12.64 -12.29 -1.02
C LEU A 125 13.98 -11.60 -1.35
N PRO A 126 14.36 -11.36 -2.62
CA PRO A 126 15.60 -10.66 -2.95
C PRO A 126 15.66 -9.22 -2.43
N TYR A 127 14.53 -8.62 -2.10
CA TYR A 127 14.41 -7.21 -1.71
C TYR A 127 14.03 -7.03 -0.24
N ALA A 128 13.53 -8.06 0.43
CA ALA A 128 12.85 -8.00 1.71
C ALA A 128 13.66 -7.33 2.84
N ASP A 129 14.97 -7.51 2.87
CA ASP A 129 15.86 -6.90 3.88
C ASP A 129 15.97 -5.37 3.74
N ARG A 130 15.50 -4.81 2.64
CA ARG A 130 15.54 -3.38 2.34
C ARG A 130 14.17 -2.72 2.48
N LEU A 131 13.13 -3.51 2.71
CA LEU A 131 11.75 -3.04 2.76
C LEU A 131 11.31 -2.73 4.19
N ALA A 132 10.48 -1.72 4.33
CA ALA A 132 9.73 -1.47 5.56
C ALA A 132 8.48 -2.35 5.66
N MET A 133 7.90 -2.72 4.50
CA MET A 133 6.63 -3.45 4.44
C MET A 133 6.51 -4.23 3.13
N VAL A 134 5.73 -5.31 3.16
CA VAL A 134 5.21 -6.00 1.97
C VAL A 134 3.69 -5.96 2.00
N LEU A 135 3.10 -5.51 0.90
CA LEU A 135 1.66 -5.52 0.66
C LEU A 135 1.27 -6.74 -0.19
N VAL A 136 0.46 -7.62 0.36
CA VAL A 136 -0.13 -8.74 -0.39
C VAL A 136 -1.54 -8.34 -0.81
N MET A 137 -1.76 -8.19 -2.12
CA MET A 137 -3.09 -7.92 -2.65
C MET A 137 -4.00 -9.13 -2.41
N THR A 138 -5.16 -8.88 -1.83
CA THR A 138 -6.22 -9.87 -1.58
C THR A 138 -7.43 -9.67 -2.50
N VAL A 139 -7.23 -8.89 -3.54
CA VAL A 139 -8.07 -8.69 -4.73
C VAL A 139 -7.18 -8.38 -5.92
N GLU A 140 -7.70 -8.44 -7.14
CA GLU A 140 -6.99 -7.85 -8.29
C GLU A 140 -6.99 -6.31 -8.14
N PRO A 141 -5.82 -5.64 -8.26
CA PRO A 141 -5.75 -4.19 -8.09
C PRO A 141 -6.54 -3.44 -9.17
N GLY A 142 -7.08 -2.26 -8.79
CA GLY A 142 -7.75 -1.36 -9.71
C GLY A 142 -9.14 -0.89 -9.28
N PHE A 143 -9.89 -1.65 -8.49
CA PHE A 143 -11.23 -1.29 -8.04
C PHE A 143 -11.45 -1.66 -6.58
N GLY A 144 -12.17 -0.80 -5.85
CA GLY A 144 -12.65 -1.09 -4.50
C GLY A 144 -13.87 -2.04 -4.49
N GLY A 145 -14.23 -2.53 -3.30
CA GLY A 145 -15.46 -3.31 -3.08
C GLY A 145 -15.43 -4.74 -3.60
N GLN A 146 -14.27 -5.29 -3.96
CA GLN A 146 -14.11 -6.65 -4.42
C GLN A 146 -14.12 -7.67 -3.26
N SER A 147 -14.43 -8.93 -3.58
CA SER A 147 -14.43 -10.02 -2.61
C SER A 147 -13.01 -10.43 -2.22
N PHE A 148 -12.80 -10.65 -0.92
CA PHE A 148 -11.54 -11.09 -0.35
C PHE A 148 -11.08 -12.46 -0.89
N MET A 149 -9.84 -12.55 -1.33
CA MET A 149 -9.21 -13.78 -1.82
C MET A 149 -8.44 -14.47 -0.68
N ALA A 150 -9.09 -15.41 0.01
CA ALA A 150 -8.51 -16.13 1.15
C ALA A 150 -7.33 -17.04 0.77
N ASP A 151 -7.21 -17.43 -0.46
CA ASP A 151 -6.10 -18.21 -1.03
C ASP A 151 -4.77 -17.43 -1.08
N MET A 152 -4.79 -16.12 -0.78
CA MET A 152 -3.58 -15.31 -0.61
C MET A 152 -2.92 -15.47 0.77
N MET A 153 -3.62 -16.02 1.74
CA MET A 153 -3.11 -16.16 3.12
C MET A 153 -1.81 -16.97 3.24
N PRO A 154 -1.55 -18.02 2.46
CA PRO A 154 -0.27 -18.71 2.47
C PRO A 154 0.94 -17.81 2.16
N LYS A 155 0.78 -16.76 1.35
CA LYS A 155 1.85 -15.79 1.06
C LYS A 155 2.28 -15.04 2.34
N LEU A 156 1.31 -14.58 3.13
CA LEU A 156 1.59 -13.93 4.42
C LEU A 156 2.30 -14.88 5.37
N THR A 157 1.82 -16.12 5.49
CA THR A 157 2.43 -17.13 6.37
C THR A 157 3.88 -17.41 5.97
N LEU A 158 4.18 -17.50 4.67
CA LEU A 158 5.54 -17.67 4.17
C LEU A 158 6.41 -16.46 4.54
N LEU A 159 5.94 -15.25 4.21
CA LEU A 159 6.68 -14.01 4.49
C LEU A 159 6.93 -13.83 5.99
N ARG A 160 5.91 -14.05 6.83
CA ARG A 160 6.04 -13.94 8.28
C ARG A 160 7.03 -14.96 8.87
N SER A 161 7.06 -16.18 8.34
CA SER A 161 8.01 -17.20 8.77
C SER A 161 9.46 -16.85 8.44
N ARG A 162 9.70 -16.14 7.33
CA ARG A 162 11.03 -15.73 6.86
C ARG A 162 11.48 -14.40 7.48
N TYR A 163 10.53 -13.47 7.66
CA TYR A 163 10.79 -12.10 8.14
C TYR A 163 9.85 -11.78 9.32
N PRO A 164 10.20 -12.26 10.54
CA PRO A 164 9.34 -12.11 11.72
C PRO A 164 9.01 -10.66 12.10
N HIS A 165 9.84 -9.70 11.70
CA HIS A 165 9.71 -8.29 12.09
C HIS A 165 9.27 -7.37 10.93
N LEU A 166 9.14 -7.87 9.72
CA LEU A 166 8.69 -7.10 8.57
C LEU A 166 7.20 -6.78 8.71
N ASP A 167 6.79 -5.54 8.47
CA ASP A 167 5.37 -5.22 8.38
C ASP A 167 4.75 -5.92 7.16
N LEU A 168 3.62 -6.59 7.36
CA LEU A 168 2.87 -7.29 6.33
C LEU A 168 1.46 -6.73 6.26
N GLN A 169 1.16 -6.08 5.15
CA GLN A 169 -0.14 -5.49 4.89
C GLN A 169 -0.95 -6.36 3.92
N VAL A 170 -2.25 -6.28 4.02
CA VAL A 170 -3.21 -6.80 3.03
C VAL A 170 -4.10 -5.67 2.56
N ASP A 171 -4.40 -5.67 1.28
CA ASP A 171 -5.36 -4.75 0.67
C ASP A 171 -6.33 -5.52 -0.22
N GLY A 172 -7.63 -5.23 0.00
CA GLY A 172 -8.75 -5.78 -0.75
C GLY A 172 -9.68 -6.68 0.06
N GLY A 173 -10.96 -6.30 0.12
CA GLY A 173 -12.03 -7.10 0.73
C GLY A 173 -11.94 -7.29 2.25
N ILE A 174 -11.20 -6.41 2.95
CA ILE A 174 -11.04 -6.48 4.41
C ILE A 174 -12.30 -5.96 5.11
N ASN A 175 -12.78 -6.76 6.06
CA ASN A 175 -13.91 -6.47 6.93
C ASN A 175 -13.73 -7.18 8.29
N LEU A 176 -14.72 -7.10 9.20
CA LEU A 176 -14.64 -7.67 10.55
C LEU A 176 -14.42 -9.20 10.57
N GLU A 177 -14.75 -9.91 9.50
CA GLU A 177 -14.55 -11.36 9.40
C GLU A 177 -13.22 -11.68 8.72
N THR A 178 -12.92 -11.05 7.57
CA THR A 178 -11.73 -11.37 6.78
C THR A 178 -10.44 -10.90 7.44
N VAL A 179 -10.47 -9.80 8.22
CA VAL A 179 -9.32 -9.32 9.00
C VAL A 179 -8.77 -10.39 9.95
N LYS A 180 -9.63 -11.26 10.50
CA LYS A 180 -9.22 -12.35 11.40
C LYS A 180 -8.34 -13.37 10.66
N ALA A 181 -8.68 -13.68 9.42
CA ALA A 181 -7.89 -14.59 8.57
C ALA A 181 -6.53 -13.97 8.22
N ALA A 182 -6.51 -12.70 7.84
CA ALA A 182 -5.28 -11.96 7.53
C ALA A 182 -4.34 -11.89 8.74
N ALA A 183 -4.85 -11.48 9.90
CA ALA A 183 -4.09 -11.42 11.14
C ALA A 183 -3.51 -12.79 11.56
N LYS A 184 -4.33 -13.86 11.47
CA LYS A 184 -3.89 -15.23 11.76
C LYS A 184 -2.79 -15.69 10.82
N ALA A 185 -2.80 -15.24 9.56
CA ALA A 185 -1.78 -15.56 8.55
C ALA A 185 -0.50 -14.75 8.74
N GLY A 186 -0.51 -13.68 9.56
CA GLY A 186 0.66 -12.89 9.90
C GLY A 186 0.63 -11.43 9.47
N ALA A 187 -0.49 -10.92 8.95
CA ALA A 187 -0.65 -9.49 8.72
C ALA A 187 -0.64 -8.70 10.04
N ASN A 188 -0.14 -7.50 10.03
CA ASN A 188 -0.07 -6.56 11.17
C ASN A 188 -0.27 -5.11 10.68
#